data_938fcdf6ceef2bc55599bde77286d6a1
#
_entry.id   938fcdf6ceef2bc55599bde77286d6a1
#
_cell.length_a   1.000
_cell.length_b   1.000
_cell.length_c   1.000
_cell.angle_alpha   90.00
_cell.angle_beta   90.00
_cell.angle_gamma   90.00
#
_symmetry.space_group_name_H-M   'P 1'
#
loop_
_entity.id
_entity.type
_entity.pdbx_description
1 polymer ?
#
loop_
_entity_poly.entity_id
_entity_poly.type
_entity_poly.pdbx_seq_one_letter_code
_entity_poly.pdbx_strand_id
1 'polypeptide(L)'
;MMNPLTSMFKSFLPLAVIMRFEQLNEGVWAMTYLLVDEATNQAALVDPVYDFMQQYVDLLEKDGLTLVYVIATHTHADHITACFSLQEQYDCEYVMSTETASLGVTMHVDDEEKIMLGSIPIQFHAAPGHTNDSMIVHVPGYMMTGDFLFNGAGGVGRDDLPSGRIHVHWDALQVLSRFEGSTVVCSGHDPPGTEMMSLDWNRDHNPILRMTSYEEFKTWQDETAAKLGSVSKIKTAIPANLFGELPERIPWLE
;
A
#
# COMPACT_ATOMS: atom_id res chain seq x y z
N MET A 1 -43.52 12.50 47.51
CA MET A 1 -42.59 11.37 47.37
C MET A 1 -42.24 11.28 45.90
N MET A 2 -41.09 11.86 45.55
CA MET A 2 -40.58 11.81 44.16
C MET A 2 -39.49 10.73 44.08
N ASN A 3 -39.66 9.84 43.13
CA ASN A 3 -38.74 8.73 42.86
C ASN A 3 -37.67 9.21 41.87
N PRO A 4 -36.39 9.16 42.18
CA PRO A 4 -35.34 9.56 41.22
C PRO A 4 -35.06 8.37 40.29
N LEU A 5 -35.37 8.51 38.99
CA LEU A 5 -34.92 7.65 37.90
C LEU A 5 -33.39 7.82 37.75
N THR A 6 -32.67 6.86 38.27
CA THR A 6 -31.23 6.74 38.07
C THR A 6 -30.99 6.25 36.62
N SER A 7 -30.64 7.20 35.76
CA SER A 7 -30.18 6.93 34.39
C SER A 7 -28.82 6.20 34.48
N MET A 8 -28.81 4.88 34.27
CA MET A 8 -27.58 4.12 34.04
C MET A 8 -27.09 4.42 32.63
N PHE A 9 -26.28 5.45 32.47
CA PHE A 9 -25.36 5.54 31.34
C PHE A 9 -24.30 4.45 31.50
N LYS A 10 -24.51 3.28 30.86
CA LYS A 10 -23.40 2.37 30.58
C LYS A 10 -22.46 3.09 29.62
N SER A 11 -21.33 3.57 30.13
CA SER A 11 -20.20 3.96 29.31
C SER A 11 -19.74 2.70 28.57
N PHE A 12 -20.10 2.57 27.31
CA PHE A 12 -19.44 1.66 26.41
C PHE A 12 -18.01 2.19 26.25
N LEU A 13 -17.05 1.59 26.95
CA LEU A 13 -15.65 1.69 26.56
C LEU A 13 -15.59 1.17 25.12
N PRO A 14 -14.99 1.91 24.16
CA PRO A 14 -14.78 1.37 22.84
C PRO A 14 -13.99 0.07 22.99
N LEU A 15 -14.48 -1.02 22.38
CA LEU A 15 -13.68 -2.23 22.26
C LEU A 15 -12.34 -1.80 21.66
N ALA A 16 -11.25 -2.19 22.31
CA ALA A 16 -9.93 -1.97 21.74
C ALA A 16 -9.92 -2.65 20.37
N VAL A 17 -9.63 -1.88 19.32
CA VAL A 17 -9.44 -2.41 17.97
C VAL A 17 -8.24 -3.35 18.06
N ILE A 18 -8.46 -4.66 17.87
CA ILE A 18 -7.39 -5.65 17.84
C ILE A 18 -7.12 -5.93 16.38
N MET A 19 -6.09 -5.28 15.85
CA MET A 19 -5.62 -5.46 14.49
C MET A 19 -4.38 -6.35 14.49
N ARG A 20 -4.44 -7.45 13.73
CA ARG A 20 -3.26 -8.20 13.32
C ARG A 20 -2.73 -7.56 12.04
N PHE A 21 -1.45 -7.22 12.05
CA PHE A 21 -0.71 -6.66 10.92
C PHE A 21 0.49 -7.54 10.63
N GLU A 22 0.64 -8.00 9.41
CA GLU A 22 1.77 -8.83 8.99
C GLU A 22 2.32 -8.36 7.65
N GLN A 23 3.66 -8.30 7.55
CA GLN A 23 4.34 -8.24 6.27
C GLN A 23 4.51 -9.66 5.76
N LEU A 24 4.02 -9.90 4.54
CA LEU A 24 4.21 -11.15 3.81
C LEU A 24 5.38 -10.99 2.80
N ASN A 25 5.80 -12.10 2.15
CA ASN A 25 6.85 -12.10 1.12
C ASN A 25 8.23 -11.64 1.63
N GLU A 26 8.64 -12.09 2.82
CA GLU A 26 9.98 -11.79 3.34
C GLU A 26 11.09 -12.23 2.37
N GLY A 27 12.08 -11.33 2.20
CA GLY A 27 13.25 -11.59 1.36
C GLY A 27 13.04 -11.48 -0.15
N VAL A 28 11.87 -11.03 -0.60
CA VAL A 28 11.58 -10.72 -2.00
C VAL A 28 11.43 -9.21 -2.22
N TRP A 29 11.54 -8.80 -3.50
CA TRP A 29 11.56 -7.38 -3.86
C TRP A 29 10.25 -6.62 -3.65
N ALA A 30 9.11 -7.31 -3.74
CA ALA A 30 7.80 -6.68 -3.58
C ALA A 30 7.15 -7.17 -2.28
N MET A 31 6.77 -6.24 -1.42
CA MET A 31 6.21 -6.50 -0.11
C MET A 31 4.68 -6.46 -0.15
N THR A 32 4.06 -7.46 0.44
CA THR A 32 2.61 -7.55 0.63
C THR A 32 2.30 -7.42 2.11
N TYR A 33 1.22 -6.74 2.46
CA TYR A 33 0.78 -6.59 3.85
C TYR A 33 -0.60 -7.21 4.06
N LEU A 34 -0.74 -7.94 5.15
CA LEU A 34 -2.01 -8.49 5.63
C LEU A 34 -2.53 -7.65 6.80
N LEU A 35 -3.78 -7.24 6.70
CA LEU A 35 -4.54 -6.60 7.76
C LEU A 35 -5.67 -7.53 8.17
N VAL A 36 -5.87 -7.78 9.46
CA VAL A 36 -6.98 -8.59 9.97
C VAL A 36 -7.65 -7.88 11.15
N ASP A 37 -8.96 -7.76 11.09
CA ASP A 37 -9.76 -7.47 12.27
C ASP A 37 -10.02 -8.79 13.01
N GLU A 38 -9.31 -9.01 14.11
CA GLU A 38 -9.40 -10.22 14.94
C GLU A 38 -10.80 -10.43 15.55
N ALA A 39 -11.63 -9.38 15.63
CA ALA A 39 -12.99 -9.50 16.18
C ALA A 39 -13.98 -10.07 15.15
N THR A 40 -13.74 -9.85 13.85
CA THR A 40 -14.66 -10.27 12.77
C THR A 40 -14.05 -11.30 11.83
N ASN A 41 -12.75 -11.60 11.95
CA ASN A 41 -11.95 -12.38 11.00
C ASN A 41 -11.99 -11.83 9.56
N GLN A 42 -12.30 -10.54 9.40
CA GLN A 42 -12.22 -9.86 8.10
C GLN A 42 -10.76 -9.51 7.82
N ALA A 43 -10.35 -9.74 6.57
CA ALA A 43 -8.99 -9.50 6.13
C ALA A 43 -8.93 -8.57 4.91
N ALA A 44 -7.82 -7.84 4.80
CA ALA A 44 -7.42 -7.14 3.58
C ALA A 44 -5.97 -7.46 3.25
N LEU A 45 -5.66 -7.57 1.96
CA LEU A 45 -4.30 -7.68 1.44
C LEU A 45 -3.94 -6.39 0.70
N VAL A 46 -2.78 -5.80 1.03
CA VAL A 46 -2.24 -4.62 0.34
C VAL A 46 -1.04 -5.05 -0.49
N ASP A 47 -1.04 -4.69 -1.77
CA ASP A 47 -0.05 -5.02 -2.80
C ASP A 47 0.24 -6.54 -2.92
N PRO A 48 -0.77 -7.41 -3.04
CA PRO A 48 -0.54 -8.83 -3.22
C PRO A 48 0.07 -9.12 -4.59
N VAL A 49 1.16 -9.89 -4.61
CA VAL A 49 1.92 -10.28 -5.81
C VAL A 49 1.38 -11.59 -6.38
N TYR A 50 1.11 -11.65 -7.68
CA TYR A 50 0.53 -12.85 -8.32
C TYR A 50 1.41 -14.10 -8.16
N ASP A 51 2.73 -13.93 -8.17
CA ASP A 51 3.69 -15.03 -8.01
C ASP A 51 3.49 -15.80 -6.67
N PHE A 52 2.84 -15.17 -5.68
CA PHE A 52 2.57 -15.75 -4.35
C PHE A 52 1.09 -16.03 -4.09
N MET A 53 0.25 -16.01 -5.13
CA MET A 53 -1.21 -16.20 -5.03
C MET A 53 -1.59 -17.38 -4.13
N GLN A 54 -0.98 -18.56 -4.33
CA GLN A 54 -1.30 -19.77 -3.57
C GLN A 54 -0.98 -19.63 -2.07
N GLN A 55 0.07 -18.89 -1.72
CA GLN A 55 0.42 -18.65 -0.32
C GLN A 55 -0.63 -17.80 0.39
N TYR A 56 -1.22 -16.83 -0.30
CA TYR A 56 -2.31 -16.02 0.26
C TYR A 56 -3.57 -16.87 0.46
N VAL A 57 -3.92 -17.70 -0.52
CA VAL A 57 -5.05 -18.64 -0.42
C VAL A 57 -4.87 -19.57 0.78
N ASP A 58 -3.71 -20.24 0.88
CA ASP A 58 -3.42 -21.17 1.97
C ASP A 58 -3.47 -20.48 3.35
N LEU A 59 -2.98 -19.23 3.44
CA LEU A 59 -3.03 -18.42 4.67
C LEU A 59 -4.47 -18.08 5.08
N LEU A 60 -5.27 -17.58 4.14
CA LEU A 60 -6.67 -17.22 4.37
C LEU A 60 -7.50 -18.43 4.83
N GLU A 61 -7.34 -19.57 4.16
CA GLU A 61 -8.03 -20.82 4.50
C GLU A 61 -7.61 -21.37 5.86
N LYS A 62 -6.29 -21.45 6.11
CA LYS A 62 -5.72 -21.95 7.37
C LYS A 62 -6.21 -21.17 8.58
N ASP A 63 -6.28 -19.86 8.47
CA ASP A 63 -6.64 -18.96 9.57
C ASP A 63 -8.15 -18.67 9.61
N GLY A 64 -8.93 -19.18 8.63
CA GLY A 64 -10.38 -18.99 8.55
C GLY A 64 -10.77 -17.53 8.36
N LEU A 65 -10.00 -16.80 7.53
CA LEU A 65 -10.20 -15.37 7.27
C LEU A 65 -11.17 -15.14 6.11
N THR A 66 -11.98 -14.11 6.22
CA THR A 66 -12.82 -13.61 5.14
C THR A 66 -12.13 -12.45 4.46
N LEU A 67 -11.63 -12.63 3.24
CA LEU A 67 -11.02 -11.57 2.45
C LEU A 67 -12.11 -10.59 1.99
N VAL A 68 -12.04 -9.34 2.44
CA VAL A 68 -13.01 -8.28 2.12
C VAL A 68 -12.44 -7.31 1.09
N TYR A 69 -11.14 -7.00 1.21
CA TYR A 69 -10.46 -6.07 0.32
C TYR A 69 -9.15 -6.63 -0.18
N VAL A 70 -8.86 -6.37 -1.45
CA VAL A 70 -7.51 -6.39 -2.03
C VAL A 70 -7.22 -4.99 -2.53
N ILE A 71 -6.09 -4.43 -2.12
CA ILE A 71 -5.76 -3.02 -2.32
C ILE A 71 -4.44 -2.96 -3.07
N ALA A 72 -4.37 -2.22 -4.17
CA ALA A 72 -3.10 -1.87 -4.79
C ALA A 72 -2.80 -0.40 -4.53
N THR A 73 -1.63 -0.10 -3.96
CA THR A 73 -1.19 1.27 -3.67
C THR A 73 -0.98 2.08 -4.94
N HIS A 74 -0.66 1.42 -6.06
CA HIS A 74 -0.43 2.03 -7.37
C HIS A 74 -0.45 0.98 -8.49
N THR A 75 -0.40 1.41 -9.74
CA THR A 75 -0.21 0.51 -10.89
C THR A 75 1.24 0.02 -10.96
N HIS A 76 1.48 -1.22 -10.53
CA HIS A 76 2.82 -1.83 -10.48
C HIS A 76 3.39 -2.10 -11.87
N ALA A 77 4.70 -1.86 -12.03
CA ALA A 77 5.44 -2.08 -13.27
C ALA A 77 6.41 -3.27 -13.22
N ASP A 78 6.74 -3.73 -12.02
CA ASP A 78 7.77 -4.75 -11.73
C ASP A 78 7.19 -6.14 -11.46
N HIS A 79 5.88 -6.26 -11.17
CA HIS A 79 5.17 -7.52 -10.98
C HIS A 79 3.71 -7.42 -11.41
N ILE A 80 3.06 -8.58 -11.61
CA ILE A 80 1.62 -8.66 -11.79
C ILE A 80 0.97 -8.68 -10.40
N THR A 81 -0.03 -7.81 -10.18
CA THR A 81 -0.81 -7.85 -8.93
C THR A 81 -1.72 -9.08 -8.89
N ALA A 82 -1.90 -9.66 -7.70
CA ALA A 82 -2.91 -10.69 -7.47
C ALA A 82 -4.31 -10.12 -7.23
N CYS A 83 -4.47 -8.78 -7.16
CA CYS A 83 -5.72 -8.15 -6.76
C CYS A 83 -6.92 -8.61 -7.58
N PHE A 84 -6.85 -8.56 -8.92
CA PHE A 84 -7.98 -8.95 -9.77
C PHE A 84 -8.29 -10.45 -9.70
N SER A 85 -7.27 -11.32 -9.56
CA SER A 85 -7.46 -12.77 -9.40
C SER A 85 -8.07 -13.13 -8.05
N LEU A 86 -7.62 -12.47 -6.96
CA LEU A 86 -8.20 -12.65 -5.63
C LEU A 86 -9.62 -12.08 -5.55
N GLN A 87 -9.87 -10.93 -6.19
CA GLN A 87 -11.19 -10.33 -6.29
C GLN A 87 -12.19 -11.29 -6.94
N GLU A 88 -11.81 -11.91 -8.07
CA GLU A 88 -12.66 -12.90 -8.76
C GLU A 88 -12.88 -14.17 -7.91
N GLN A 89 -11.83 -14.66 -7.23
CA GLN A 89 -11.90 -15.90 -6.44
C GLN A 89 -12.71 -15.75 -5.15
N TYR A 90 -12.61 -14.60 -4.47
CA TYR A 90 -13.20 -14.38 -3.14
C TYR A 90 -14.43 -13.45 -3.14
N ASP A 91 -14.83 -12.92 -4.31
CA ASP A 91 -15.92 -11.93 -4.42
C ASP A 91 -15.73 -10.74 -3.45
N CYS A 92 -14.46 -10.29 -3.33
CA CYS A 92 -14.05 -9.16 -2.50
C CYS A 92 -13.90 -7.90 -3.35
N GLU A 93 -13.72 -6.73 -2.73
CA GLU A 93 -13.50 -5.48 -3.48
C GLU A 93 -12.02 -5.31 -3.85
N TYR A 94 -11.75 -5.00 -5.10
CA TYR A 94 -10.44 -4.53 -5.55
C TYR A 94 -10.40 -2.99 -5.51
N VAL A 95 -9.56 -2.46 -4.62
CA VAL A 95 -9.51 -1.05 -4.26
C VAL A 95 -8.28 -0.38 -4.86
N MET A 96 -8.46 0.74 -5.56
CA MET A 96 -7.41 1.66 -6.00
C MET A 96 -7.88 3.11 -5.97
N SER A 97 -6.94 4.05 -6.18
CA SER A 97 -7.23 5.47 -6.37
C SER A 97 -8.17 5.71 -7.56
N THR A 98 -9.03 6.74 -7.48
CA THR A 98 -9.84 7.24 -8.60
C THR A 98 -9.00 7.66 -9.82
N GLU A 99 -7.71 7.94 -9.63
CA GLU A 99 -6.76 8.31 -10.68
C GLU A 99 -6.23 7.11 -11.47
N THR A 100 -6.57 5.88 -11.08
CA THR A 100 -6.12 4.68 -11.78
C THR A 100 -6.74 4.52 -13.17
N ALA A 101 -5.95 3.99 -14.10
CA ALA A 101 -6.42 3.57 -15.41
C ALA A 101 -6.76 2.06 -15.48
N SER A 102 -6.65 1.33 -14.36
CA SER A 102 -6.93 -0.10 -14.30
C SER A 102 -8.41 -0.40 -14.46
N LEU A 103 -8.75 -1.31 -15.38
CA LEU A 103 -10.13 -1.69 -15.69
C LEU A 103 -10.67 -2.78 -14.75
N GLY A 104 -9.82 -3.46 -13.99
CA GLY A 104 -10.21 -4.53 -13.07
C GLY A 104 -10.65 -4.04 -11.67
N VAL A 105 -10.55 -2.74 -11.39
CA VAL A 105 -10.87 -2.15 -10.09
C VAL A 105 -12.38 -2.09 -9.88
N THR A 106 -12.85 -2.57 -8.72
CA THR A 106 -14.28 -2.57 -8.37
C THR A 106 -14.66 -1.44 -7.41
N MET A 107 -13.69 -0.96 -6.62
CA MET A 107 -13.87 0.17 -5.69
C MET A 107 -12.79 1.23 -5.91
N HIS A 108 -13.21 2.44 -6.23
CA HIS A 108 -12.32 3.60 -6.38
C HIS A 108 -12.41 4.48 -5.14
N VAL A 109 -11.26 4.98 -4.67
CA VAL A 109 -11.16 5.83 -3.47
C VAL A 109 -10.46 7.15 -3.78
N ASP A 110 -10.94 8.21 -3.13
CA ASP A 110 -10.39 9.55 -3.23
C ASP A 110 -9.42 9.87 -2.07
N ASP A 111 -8.72 11.03 -2.17
CA ASP A 111 -7.87 11.54 -1.08
C ASP A 111 -8.70 11.73 0.20
N GLU A 112 -8.15 11.28 1.31
CA GLU A 112 -8.76 11.29 2.66
C GLU A 112 -10.00 10.40 2.84
N GLU A 113 -10.41 9.66 1.82
CA GLU A 113 -11.51 8.71 1.94
C GLU A 113 -11.20 7.59 2.94
N LYS A 114 -12.26 7.07 3.58
CA LYS A 114 -12.16 6.00 4.58
C LYS A 114 -13.12 4.87 4.27
N ILE A 115 -12.63 3.64 4.39
CA ILE A 115 -13.44 2.43 4.43
C ILE A 115 -13.21 1.70 5.75
N MET A 116 -14.04 0.72 6.06
CA MET A 116 -13.93 -0.04 7.30
C MET A 116 -13.64 -1.52 7.02
N LEU A 117 -12.59 -2.06 7.63
CA LEU A 117 -12.34 -3.49 7.70
C LEU A 117 -12.78 -3.97 9.10
N GLY A 118 -14.03 -4.42 9.21
CA GLY A 118 -14.64 -4.65 10.52
C GLY A 118 -14.65 -3.37 11.36
N SER A 119 -13.87 -3.35 12.45
CA SER A 119 -13.70 -2.19 13.32
C SER A 119 -12.49 -1.31 12.96
N ILE A 120 -11.65 -1.74 12.00
CA ILE A 120 -10.42 -1.06 11.61
C ILE A 120 -10.71 -0.01 10.53
N PRO A 121 -10.45 1.29 10.76
CA PRO A 121 -10.51 2.29 9.72
C PRO A 121 -9.28 2.16 8.79
N ILE A 122 -9.52 2.09 7.49
CA ILE A 122 -8.49 2.22 6.44
C ILE A 122 -8.71 3.56 5.77
N GLN A 123 -7.74 4.46 5.84
CA GLN A 123 -7.79 5.76 5.20
C GLN A 123 -6.80 5.85 4.05
N PHE A 124 -7.21 6.46 2.95
CA PHE A 124 -6.40 6.63 1.76
C PHE A 124 -5.91 8.07 1.65
N HIS A 125 -4.66 8.24 1.20
CA HIS A 125 -4.10 9.56 0.96
C HIS A 125 -3.44 9.56 -0.41
N ALA A 126 -3.85 10.47 -1.29
CA ALA A 126 -3.22 10.64 -2.60
C ALA A 126 -1.74 11.01 -2.44
N ALA A 127 -0.88 10.28 -3.11
CA ALA A 127 0.57 10.44 -3.08
C ALA A 127 1.17 10.24 -4.49
N PRO A 128 0.69 11.03 -5.50
CA PRO A 128 1.12 10.86 -6.88
C PRO A 128 2.59 11.23 -7.05
N GLY A 129 3.22 10.64 -8.07
CA GLY A 129 4.61 10.94 -8.42
C GLY A 129 5.32 9.76 -9.05
N HIS A 130 5.52 8.68 -8.31
CA HIS A 130 5.99 7.41 -8.86
C HIS A 130 5.04 6.90 -9.96
N THR A 131 3.75 6.91 -9.67
CA THR A 131 2.67 6.81 -10.65
C THR A 131 1.62 7.88 -10.39
N ASN A 132 0.72 8.13 -11.36
CA ASN A 132 -0.36 9.10 -11.18
C ASN A 132 -1.38 8.65 -10.13
N ASP A 133 -1.58 7.35 -10.00
CA ASP A 133 -2.54 6.71 -9.11
C ASP A 133 -1.95 6.27 -7.76
N SER A 134 -0.71 6.66 -7.46
CA SER A 134 -0.07 6.31 -6.18
C SER A 134 -0.83 6.89 -5.00
N MET A 135 -1.05 6.04 -3.98
CA MET A 135 -1.69 6.41 -2.72
C MET A 135 -1.02 5.75 -1.53
N ILE A 136 -1.13 6.36 -0.36
CA ILE A 136 -0.76 5.77 0.92
C ILE A 136 -2.02 5.16 1.54
N VAL A 137 -1.93 3.90 1.96
CA VAL A 137 -2.98 3.19 2.70
C VAL A 137 -2.64 3.27 4.19
N HIS A 138 -3.44 3.99 4.96
CA HIS A 138 -3.18 4.28 6.37
C HIS A 138 -4.16 3.54 7.27
N VAL A 139 -3.62 2.84 8.26
CA VAL A 139 -4.36 2.20 9.35
C VAL A 139 -3.74 2.61 10.68
N PRO A 140 -4.39 2.40 11.84
CA PRO A 140 -3.83 2.79 13.12
C PRO A 140 -2.40 2.25 13.34
N GLY A 141 -1.43 3.17 13.39
CA GLY A 141 0.00 2.88 13.62
C GLY A 141 0.84 2.55 12.39
N TYR A 142 0.26 2.31 11.21
CA TYR A 142 0.97 1.88 10.00
C TYR A 142 0.53 2.66 8.76
N MET A 143 1.47 2.94 7.86
CA MET A 143 1.18 3.48 6.52
C MET A 143 1.89 2.64 5.45
N MET A 144 1.12 1.99 4.58
CA MET A 144 1.61 1.28 3.41
C MET A 144 1.81 2.29 2.30
N THR A 145 3.05 2.56 1.96
CA THR A 145 3.45 3.67 1.07
C THR A 145 3.70 3.23 -0.37
N GLY A 146 3.64 1.93 -0.66
CA GLY A 146 4.03 1.42 -1.98
C GLY A 146 5.42 1.95 -2.37
N ASP A 147 5.53 2.46 -3.59
CA ASP A 147 6.77 3.03 -4.11
C ASP A 147 6.88 4.56 -3.93
N PHE A 148 5.94 5.15 -3.17
CA PHE A 148 6.02 6.58 -2.85
C PHE A 148 7.15 6.90 -1.86
N LEU A 149 7.37 6.04 -0.85
CA LEU A 149 8.42 6.24 0.16
C LEU A 149 8.98 4.87 0.61
N PHE A 150 10.29 4.73 0.59
CA PHE A 150 11.02 3.56 1.11
C PHE A 150 11.69 3.88 2.45
N ASN A 151 12.07 2.83 3.19
CA ASN A 151 12.76 3.03 4.46
C ASN A 151 14.24 3.39 4.27
N GLY A 152 14.70 4.35 5.08
CA GLY A 152 16.09 4.75 5.18
C GLY A 152 16.74 5.09 3.85
N ALA A 153 17.88 4.45 3.55
CA ALA A 153 18.64 4.70 2.33
C ALA A 153 17.93 4.31 1.01
N GLY A 154 16.78 3.63 1.09
CA GLY A 154 15.95 3.31 -0.07
C GLY A 154 15.42 4.54 -0.79
N GLY A 155 15.21 5.63 -0.06
CA GLY A 155 14.71 6.87 -0.64
C GLY A 155 13.26 6.78 -1.04
N VAL A 156 12.96 6.92 -2.34
CA VAL A 156 11.63 6.82 -2.95
C VAL A 156 11.69 5.99 -4.23
N GLY A 157 10.54 5.60 -4.76
CA GLY A 157 10.44 4.98 -6.08
C GLY A 157 10.90 5.91 -7.20
N ARG A 158 11.30 5.30 -8.32
CA ARG A 158 11.71 6.03 -9.53
C ARG A 158 10.50 6.62 -10.25
N ASP A 159 10.66 7.82 -10.82
CA ASP A 159 9.55 8.56 -11.46
C ASP A 159 9.65 8.59 -13.00
N ASP A 160 10.57 7.86 -13.60
CA ASP A 160 10.77 7.78 -15.05
C ASP A 160 9.92 6.70 -15.74
N LEU A 161 8.92 6.15 -15.03
CA LEU A 161 7.93 5.23 -15.56
C LEU A 161 6.80 5.97 -16.31
N PRO A 162 5.95 5.28 -17.10
CA PRO A 162 5.02 5.93 -18.03
C PRO A 162 4.12 7.02 -17.43
N SER A 163 3.62 6.84 -16.20
CA SER A 163 2.80 7.84 -15.51
C SER A 163 3.55 8.64 -14.43
N GLY A 164 4.85 8.36 -14.21
CA GLY A 164 5.68 9.03 -13.23
C GLY A 164 5.94 10.51 -13.56
N ARG A 165 6.06 11.33 -12.51
CA ARG A 165 6.28 12.79 -12.63
C ARG A 165 7.09 13.30 -11.44
N ILE A 166 8.39 13.57 -11.64
CA ILE A 166 9.33 14.00 -10.59
C ILE A 166 8.81 15.20 -9.80
N HIS A 167 8.33 16.26 -10.47
CA HIS A 167 7.83 17.45 -9.78
C HIS A 167 6.58 17.19 -8.96
N VAL A 168 5.69 16.30 -9.42
CA VAL A 168 4.47 15.92 -8.69
C VAL A 168 4.85 15.14 -7.44
N HIS A 169 5.83 14.22 -7.53
CA HIS A 169 6.31 13.46 -6.38
C HIS A 169 6.91 14.38 -5.32
N TRP A 170 7.76 15.33 -5.74
CA TRP A 170 8.33 16.33 -4.83
C TRP A 170 7.25 17.11 -4.07
N ASP A 171 6.24 17.60 -4.79
CA ASP A 171 5.13 18.32 -4.18
C ASP A 171 4.29 17.43 -3.27
N ALA A 172 4.07 16.16 -3.67
CA ALA A 172 3.29 15.20 -2.91
C ALA A 172 3.96 14.77 -1.59
N LEU A 173 5.30 14.91 -1.43
CA LEU A 173 5.98 14.63 -0.15
C LEU A 173 5.41 15.41 1.03
N GLN A 174 4.71 16.54 0.78
CA GLN A 174 4.01 17.30 1.83
C GLN A 174 2.89 16.49 2.50
N VAL A 175 2.35 15.44 1.86
CA VAL A 175 1.33 14.56 2.45
C VAL A 175 1.83 13.92 3.75
N LEU A 176 3.14 13.68 3.87
CA LEU A 176 3.76 13.08 5.06
C LEU A 176 3.61 13.95 6.32
N SER A 177 3.29 15.22 6.19
CA SER A 177 2.96 16.10 7.32
C SER A 177 1.60 15.79 7.98
N ARG A 178 0.74 15.02 7.31
CA ARG A 178 -0.57 14.58 7.82
C ARG A 178 -0.46 13.43 8.84
N PHE A 179 0.71 12.77 8.94
CA PHE A 179 0.92 11.59 9.78
C PHE A 179 1.72 11.89 11.03
N GLU A 180 1.38 11.19 12.09
CA GLU A 180 2.19 11.22 13.32
C GLU A 180 3.57 10.61 13.06
N GLY A 181 4.60 11.17 13.67
CA GLY A 181 5.97 10.71 13.50
C GLY A 181 6.23 9.27 13.95
N SER A 182 5.41 8.76 14.86
CA SER A 182 5.45 7.36 15.34
C SER A 182 4.86 6.35 14.36
N THR A 183 4.13 6.80 13.30
CA THR A 183 3.54 5.90 12.30
C THR A 183 4.63 5.12 11.57
N VAL A 184 4.48 3.81 11.51
CA VAL A 184 5.45 2.91 10.86
C VAL A 184 5.28 2.95 9.35
N VAL A 185 6.37 3.16 8.63
CA VAL A 185 6.44 3.13 7.16
C VAL A 185 6.57 1.69 6.67
N CYS A 186 5.62 1.28 5.85
CA CYS A 186 5.53 -0.04 5.24
C CYS A 186 5.61 0.14 3.72
N SER A 187 6.81 0.02 3.16
CA SER A 187 7.09 0.32 1.76
C SER A 187 6.78 -0.84 0.81
N GLY A 188 6.71 -0.57 -0.51
CA GLY A 188 6.62 -1.62 -1.54
C GLY A 188 7.93 -2.37 -1.73
N HIS A 189 9.05 -1.68 -1.56
CA HIS A 189 10.40 -2.22 -1.71
C HIS A 189 11.35 -1.59 -0.69
N ASP A 190 12.18 -2.41 -0.08
CA ASP A 190 13.28 -1.92 0.75
C ASP A 190 14.59 -2.65 0.40
N PRO A 191 15.75 -2.01 0.58
CA PRO A 191 17.03 -2.69 0.49
C PRO A 191 17.07 -3.91 1.42
N PRO A 192 17.70 -5.04 1.02
CA PRO A 192 17.77 -6.23 1.85
C PRO A 192 18.29 -5.94 3.26
N GLY A 193 17.57 -6.42 4.29
CA GLY A 193 17.91 -6.22 5.69
C GLY A 193 17.47 -4.87 6.28
N THR A 194 16.67 -4.10 5.55
CA THR A 194 16.00 -2.90 6.08
C THR A 194 14.75 -3.33 6.86
N GLU A 195 14.58 -2.78 8.04
CA GLU A 195 13.37 -2.99 8.86
C GLU A 195 12.35 -1.86 8.61
N MET A 196 11.07 -2.15 8.85
CA MET A 196 10.03 -1.13 8.87
C MET A 196 10.30 -0.16 10.03
N MET A 197 10.45 1.11 9.73
CA MET A 197 10.82 2.15 10.68
C MET A 197 9.73 3.22 10.78
N SER A 198 9.73 3.97 11.88
CA SER A 198 8.80 5.09 12.04
C SER A 198 9.09 6.22 11.03
N LEU A 199 8.09 7.04 10.79
CA LEU A 199 8.24 8.23 9.93
C LEU A 199 9.29 9.21 10.49
N ASP A 200 9.36 9.40 11.82
CA ASP A 200 10.38 10.25 12.44
C ASP A 200 11.78 9.70 12.20
N TRP A 201 11.98 8.39 12.34
CA TRP A 201 13.26 7.78 12.00
C TRP A 201 13.62 8.02 10.53
N ASN A 202 12.64 7.87 9.61
CA ASN A 202 12.84 8.12 8.18
C ASN A 202 13.15 9.59 7.88
N ARG A 203 12.58 10.55 8.59
CA ARG A 203 12.94 11.99 8.46
C ARG A 203 14.43 12.24 8.70
N ASP A 204 15.05 11.46 9.58
CA ASP A 204 16.48 11.58 9.88
C ASP A 204 17.39 10.74 8.98
N HIS A 205 16.89 9.63 8.41
CA HIS A 205 17.74 8.63 7.73
C HIS A 205 17.44 8.49 6.23
N ASN A 206 16.25 8.88 5.76
CA ASN A 206 15.94 8.86 4.35
C ASN A 206 16.55 10.09 3.65
N PRO A 207 17.38 9.92 2.61
CA PRO A 207 18.04 11.03 1.95
C PRO A 207 17.06 12.03 1.33
N ILE A 208 15.91 11.56 0.85
CA ILE A 208 14.90 12.39 0.19
C ILE A 208 14.21 13.34 1.18
N LEU A 209 13.86 12.84 2.36
CA LEU A 209 13.18 13.63 3.39
C LEU A 209 14.08 14.70 4.02
N ARG A 210 15.38 14.65 3.73
CA ARG A 210 16.39 15.64 4.17
C ARG A 210 16.73 16.67 3.10
N MET A 211 16.25 16.48 1.86
CA MET A 211 16.47 17.43 0.78
C MET A 211 15.68 18.72 1.03
N THR A 212 16.25 19.83 0.59
CA THR A 212 15.70 21.18 0.80
C THR A 212 15.27 21.85 -0.49
N SER A 213 15.57 21.24 -1.65
CA SER A 213 15.21 21.79 -2.95
C SER A 213 14.77 20.72 -3.96
N TYR A 214 13.89 21.13 -4.86
CA TYR A 214 13.47 20.32 -5.99
C TYR A 214 14.64 19.88 -6.88
N GLU A 215 15.65 20.73 -7.05
CA GLU A 215 16.81 20.42 -7.90
C GLU A 215 17.65 19.26 -7.34
N GLU A 216 17.79 19.17 -6.01
CA GLU A 216 18.44 18.02 -5.35
C GLU A 216 17.62 16.75 -5.60
N PHE A 217 16.30 16.79 -5.41
CA PHE A 217 15.40 15.66 -5.63
C PHE A 217 15.43 15.19 -7.09
N LYS A 218 15.34 16.13 -8.04
CA LYS A 218 15.42 15.84 -9.46
C LYS A 218 16.74 15.17 -9.84
N THR A 219 17.86 15.68 -9.32
CA THR A 219 19.18 15.10 -9.57
C THR A 219 19.25 13.67 -9.05
N TRP A 220 18.73 13.41 -7.85
CA TRP A 220 18.69 12.07 -7.27
C TRP A 220 17.82 11.12 -8.12
N GLN A 221 16.66 11.56 -8.61
CA GLN A 221 15.80 10.78 -9.49
C GLN A 221 16.48 10.44 -10.81
N ASP A 222 17.14 11.42 -11.46
CA ASP A 222 17.88 11.21 -12.71
C ASP A 222 19.02 10.19 -12.53
N GLU A 223 19.78 10.27 -11.44
CA GLU A 223 20.85 9.34 -11.10
C GLU A 223 20.31 7.93 -10.78
N THR A 224 19.20 7.84 -10.07
CA THR A 224 18.54 6.57 -9.72
C THR A 224 18.02 5.87 -10.97
N ALA A 225 17.34 6.59 -11.87
CA ALA A 225 16.88 6.06 -13.15
C ALA A 225 18.05 5.53 -13.99
N ALA A 226 19.15 6.30 -14.09
CA ALA A 226 20.34 5.88 -14.81
C ALA A 226 21.00 4.62 -14.21
N LYS A 227 21.03 4.50 -12.89
CA LYS A 227 21.61 3.36 -12.16
C LYS A 227 20.77 2.09 -12.30
N LEU A 228 19.45 2.19 -12.20
CA LEU A 228 18.54 1.04 -12.25
C LEU A 228 18.29 0.54 -13.68
N GLY A 229 18.40 1.39 -14.68
CA GLY A 229 18.15 1.03 -16.08
C GLY A 229 16.68 0.67 -16.33
N SER A 230 16.42 -0.22 -17.30
CA SER A 230 15.05 -0.60 -17.69
C SER A 230 14.41 -1.60 -16.71
N VAL A 231 13.10 -1.45 -16.46
CA VAL A 231 12.30 -2.44 -15.72
C VAL A 231 11.99 -3.61 -16.66
N SER A 232 12.55 -4.79 -16.39
CA SER A 232 12.48 -5.95 -17.29
C SER A 232 11.06 -6.50 -17.47
N LYS A 233 10.23 -6.44 -16.43
CA LYS A 233 8.88 -7.01 -16.42
C LYS A 233 7.79 -6.04 -16.92
N ILE A 234 8.11 -4.77 -17.14
CA ILE A 234 7.15 -3.68 -17.43
C ILE A 234 6.21 -3.99 -18.60
N LYS A 235 6.72 -4.62 -19.66
CA LYS A 235 5.92 -4.94 -20.87
C LYS A 235 4.86 -6.01 -20.64
N THR A 236 4.99 -6.79 -19.58
CA THR A 236 4.04 -7.84 -19.19
C THR A 236 3.18 -7.37 -18.02
N ALA A 237 3.81 -6.76 -17.00
CA ALA A 237 3.11 -6.36 -15.78
C ALA A 237 2.11 -5.22 -16.02
N ILE A 238 2.52 -4.13 -16.68
CA ILE A 238 1.60 -2.98 -16.87
C ILE A 238 0.34 -3.36 -17.65
N PRO A 239 0.38 -4.04 -18.80
CA PRO A 239 -0.85 -4.45 -19.48
C PRO A 239 -1.74 -5.35 -18.62
N ALA A 240 -1.15 -6.35 -17.93
CA ALA A 240 -1.91 -7.23 -17.05
C ALA A 240 -2.63 -6.44 -15.93
N ASN A 241 -1.92 -5.54 -15.27
CA ASN A 241 -2.47 -4.73 -14.18
C ASN A 241 -3.49 -3.70 -14.65
N LEU A 242 -3.33 -3.13 -15.86
CA LEU A 242 -4.28 -2.17 -16.42
C LEU A 242 -5.56 -2.84 -16.94
N PHE A 243 -5.45 -4.01 -17.56
CA PHE A 243 -6.62 -4.70 -18.12
C PHE A 243 -7.29 -5.65 -17.13
N GLY A 244 -6.65 -5.97 -16.00
CA GLY A 244 -7.15 -6.93 -15.02
C GLY A 244 -7.19 -8.35 -15.57
N GLU A 245 -6.26 -8.68 -16.48
CA GLU A 245 -6.22 -9.96 -17.17
C GLU A 245 -4.80 -10.56 -17.14
N LEU A 246 -4.73 -11.87 -16.86
CA LEU A 246 -3.46 -12.57 -16.93
C LEU A 246 -3.05 -12.78 -18.40
N PRO A 247 -1.78 -12.54 -18.75
CA PRO A 247 -1.28 -12.88 -20.08
C PRO A 247 -1.24 -14.40 -20.25
N GLU A 248 -1.37 -14.88 -21.50
CA GLU A 248 -1.25 -16.32 -21.82
C GLU A 248 0.06 -16.95 -21.30
N ARG A 249 1.10 -16.12 -21.18
CA ARG A 249 2.43 -16.52 -20.72
C ARG A 249 3.02 -15.48 -19.79
N ILE A 250 3.50 -15.93 -18.63
CA ILE A 250 4.25 -15.09 -17.68
C ILE A 250 5.71 -15.56 -17.70
N PRO A 251 6.61 -14.82 -18.38
CA PRO A 251 7.96 -15.31 -18.70
C PRO A 251 8.85 -15.67 -17.51
N TRP A 252 8.56 -15.17 -16.32
CA TRP A 252 9.34 -15.40 -15.10
C TRP A 252 8.75 -16.48 -14.17
N LEU A 253 7.60 -17.07 -14.55
CA LEU A 253 6.99 -18.20 -13.82
C LEU A 253 7.18 -19.56 -14.52
N GLU A 254 7.91 -19.59 -15.63
CA GLU A 254 8.19 -20.81 -16.40
C GLU A 254 9.50 -21.50 -16.01
#